data_cf0b1a1a0cc42a5b90775681cac194b2
#
_entry.id   cf0b1a1a0cc42a5b90775681cac194b2
#
_cell.length_a   1.000
_cell.length_b   1.000
_cell.length_c   1.000
_cell.angle_alpha   90.00
_cell.angle_beta   90.00
_cell.angle_gamma   90.00
#
_symmetry.space_group_name_H-M   'P 1'
#
loop_
_entity.id
_entity.type
_entity.pdbx_description
1 polymer ?
#
loop_
_entity_poly.entity_id
_entity_poly.type
_entity_poly.pdbx_seq_one_letter_code
_entity_poly.pdbx_strand_id
1 'polypeptide(L)'
;MMPAMEKKTGRRRAAFRFKPFSLKQKQLLFWYKAKANADKSMIIADGSIRSGKTIAMICSFLMFSMNTFENTDFIVAGKTISALKRNVVNPMLRIIAAFGWSYRYNRGGNYITVGTNTFYLFGASSEAAQDVLQGMTAGGAFADEAALMPKSFIEQMIGRCSL
;
A
#
# COMPACT_ATOMS: atom_id res chain seq x y z
N MET A 1 -6.79 -26.41 -42.91
CA MET A 1 -5.47 -25.80 -42.58
C MET A 1 -5.71 -24.71 -41.55
N MET A 2 -5.48 -24.99 -40.27
CA MET A 2 -5.68 -24.01 -39.18
C MET A 2 -4.48 -23.08 -39.10
N PRO A 3 -4.66 -21.76 -38.95
CA PRO A 3 -3.55 -20.85 -38.79
C PRO A 3 -2.90 -21.05 -37.41
N ALA A 4 -1.56 -21.11 -37.39
CA ALA A 4 -0.77 -21.25 -36.20
C ALA A 4 -0.99 -20.06 -35.26
N MET A 5 -1.41 -20.35 -34.00
CA MET A 5 -1.48 -19.37 -32.94
C MET A 5 -0.07 -18.86 -32.60
N GLU A 6 0.23 -17.64 -32.98
CA GLU A 6 1.42 -16.92 -32.60
C GLU A 6 1.41 -16.76 -31.06
N LYS A 7 2.30 -17.49 -30.37
CA LYS A 7 2.56 -17.28 -28.94
C LYS A 7 3.20 -15.91 -28.78
N LYS A 8 2.43 -14.89 -28.36
CA LYS A 8 2.98 -13.64 -27.85
C LYS A 8 3.84 -13.96 -26.63
N THR A 9 5.15 -14.04 -26.83
CA THR A 9 6.13 -14.07 -25.74
C THR A 9 6.08 -12.73 -25.03
N GLY A 10 5.24 -12.65 -23.99
CA GLY A 10 5.21 -11.50 -23.11
C GLY A 10 6.59 -11.32 -22.50
N ARG A 11 7.24 -10.16 -22.73
CA ARG A 11 8.48 -9.78 -22.04
C ARG A 11 8.25 -10.00 -20.53
N ARG A 12 8.92 -10.99 -19.95
CA ARG A 12 8.97 -11.18 -18.50
C ARG A 12 9.53 -9.89 -17.91
N ARG A 13 8.70 -9.13 -17.19
CA ARG A 13 9.18 -7.96 -16.44
C ARG A 13 10.27 -8.45 -15.48
N ALA A 14 11.42 -7.77 -15.46
CA ALA A 14 12.50 -8.09 -14.54
C ALA A 14 11.97 -8.15 -13.10
N ALA A 15 12.42 -9.15 -12.31
CA ALA A 15 12.07 -9.29 -10.92
C ALA A 15 12.44 -8.01 -10.15
N PHE A 16 11.62 -7.62 -9.18
CA PHE A 16 11.91 -6.48 -8.32
C PHE A 16 13.18 -6.78 -7.50
N ARG A 17 14.13 -5.86 -7.54
CA ARG A 17 15.37 -5.96 -6.76
C ARG A 17 15.42 -4.80 -5.78
N PHE A 18 15.53 -5.12 -4.49
CA PHE A 18 15.76 -4.13 -3.46
C PHE A 18 17.18 -3.56 -3.59
N LYS A 19 17.29 -2.23 -3.58
CA LYS A 19 18.55 -1.57 -3.31
C LYS A 19 18.81 -1.60 -1.79
N PRO A 20 20.08 -1.58 -1.33
CA PRO A 20 20.38 -1.49 0.09
C PRO A 20 19.65 -0.31 0.74
N PHE A 21 18.99 -0.56 1.86
CA PHE A 21 18.30 0.47 2.62
C PHE A 21 19.29 1.29 3.46
N SER A 22 19.11 2.61 3.47
CA SER A 22 19.81 3.52 4.40
C SER A 22 19.37 3.27 5.85
N LEU A 23 20.10 3.80 6.82
CA LEU A 23 19.72 3.71 8.24
C LEU A 23 18.33 4.29 8.50
N LYS A 24 17.99 5.44 7.91
CA LYS A 24 16.67 6.06 8.05
C LYS A 24 15.57 5.19 7.44
N GLN A 25 15.82 4.56 6.30
CA GLN A 25 14.86 3.63 5.70
C GLN A 25 14.68 2.36 6.56
N LYS A 26 15.75 1.85 7.18
CA LYS A 26 15.66 0.73 8.13
C LYS A 26 14.87 1.09 9.38
N GLN A 27 15.03 2.29 9.92
CA GLN A 27 14.22 2.80 11.02
C GLN A 27 12.73 2.85 10.63
N LEU A 28 12.44 3.29 9.40
CA LEU A 28 11.09 3.31 8.86
C LEU A 28 10.50 1.89 8.72
N LEU A 29 11.28 0.94 8.21
CA LEU A 29 10.83 -0.45 8.03
C LEU A 29 10.37 -1.11 9.32
N PHE A 30 11.05 -0.83 10.43
CA PHE A 30 10.84 -1.49 11.72
C PHE A 30 10.26 -0.56 12.80
N TRP A 31 9.71 0.60 12.40
CA TRP A 31 9.21 1.59 13.35
C TRP A 31 8.20 1.04 14.36
N TYR A 32 7.32 0.15 13.89
CA TYR A 32 6.25 -0.45 14.71
C TYR A 32 6.77 -1.48 15.74
N LYS A 33 8.00 -1.96 15.60
CA LYS A 33 8.66 -2.86 16.56
C LYS A 33 9.52 -2.12 17.58
N ALA A 34 9.84 -0.88 17.36
CA ALA A 34 10.71 -0.10 18.22
C ALA A 34 9.96 0.29 19.51
N LYS A 35 10.49 -0.09 20.68
CA LYS A 35 9.91 0.27 21.99
C LYS A 35 9.68 1.77 22.15
N ALA A 36 10.57 2.60 21.58
CA ALA A 36 10.45 4.06 21.59
C ALA A 36 9.22 4.59 20.83
N ASN A 37 8.57 3.76 20.02
CA ASN A 37 7.40 4.11 19.23
C ASN A 37 6.12 3.39 19.71
N ALA A 38 6.15 2.71 20.86
CA ALA A 38 5.01 1.93 21.34
C ALA A 38 3.73 2.76 21.57
N ASP A 39 3.90 4.06 21.83
CA ASP A 39 2.82 5.03 22.01
C ASP A 39 2.46 5.79 20.71
N LYS A 40 3.12 5.50 19.59
CA LYS A 40 2.92 6.17 18.33
C LYS A 40 1.95 5.41 17.44
N SER A 41 0.90 6.07 17.01
CA SER A 41 -0.09 5.53 16.08
C SER A 41 0.13 5.94 14.61
N MET A 42 1.06 6.87 14.37
CA MET A 42 1.30 7.43 13.04
C MET A 42 2.79 7.65 12.78
N ILE A 43 3.19 7.42 11.55
CA ILE A 43 4.50 7.77 11.01
C ILE A 43 4.35 8.63 9.77
N ILE A 44 5.11 9.72 9.70
CA ILE A 44 5.16 10.61 8.54
C ILE A 44 6.57 10.55 7.96
N ALA A 45 6.68 10.11 6.70
CA ALA A 45 7.94 10.11 5.98
C ALA A 45 8.04 11.37 5.11
N ASP A 46 8.70 12.40 5.64
CA ASP A 46 9.05 13.60 4.89
C ASP A 46 10.46 13.49 4.31
N GLY A 47 10.71 14.13 3.18
CA GLY A 47 12.03 14.16 2.53
C GLY A 47 11.94 14.38 1.03
N SER A 48 13.11 14.48 0.38
CA SER A 48 13.25 14.82 -1.03
C SER A 48 12.61 13.80 -1.97
N ILE A 49 12.23 14.26 -3.16
CA ILE A 49 11.78 13.44 -4.27
C ILE A 49 12.86 12.41 -4.62
N ARG A 50 12.46 11.18 -4.97
CA ARG A 50 13.36 10.06 -5.32
C ARG A 50 14.27 9.53 -4.19
N SER A 51 14.00 9.85 -2.95
CA SER A 51 14.75 9.31 -1.80
C SER A 51 14.43 7.84 -1.46
N GLY A 52 13.58 7.17 -2.25
CA GLY A 52 13.13 5.80 -1.98
C GLY A 52 12.12 5.69 -0.84
N LYS A 53 11.52 6.80 -0.40
CA LYS A 53 10.51 6.83 0.67
C LYS A 53 9.33 5.89 0.39
N THR A 54 8.73 6.01 -0.79
CA THR A 54 7.54 5.24 -1.16
C THR A 54 7.79 3.74 -1.06
N ILE A 55 8.94 3.26 -1.55
CA ILE A 55 9.29 1.83 -1.46
C ILE A 55 9.48 1.40 -0.01
N ALA A 56 10.20 2.18 0.79
CA ALA A 56 10.42 1.87 2.20
C ALA A 56 9.10 1.92 3.01
N MET A 57 8.23 2.87 2.72
CA MET A 57 6.90 2.98 3.33
C MET A 57 5.99 1.80 2.95
N ILE A 58 5.97 1.39 1.69
CA ILE A 58 5.20 0.22 1.23
C ILE A 58 5.71 -1.04 1.95
N CYS A 59 7.02 -1.26 1.99
CA CYS A 59 7.61 -2.40 2.70
C CYS A 59 7.23 -2.37 4.20
N SER A 60 7.36 -1.23 4.85
CA SER A 60 7.02 -1.06 6.27
C SER A 60 5.55 -1.38 6.52
N PHE A 61 4.65 -0.84 5.72
CA PHE A 61 3.21 -1.04 5.85
C PHE A 61 2.82 -2.51 5.63
N LEU A 62 3.36 -3.15 4.60
CA LEU A 62 3.13 -4.57 4.34
C LEU A 62 3.64 -5.44 5.49
N MET A 63 4.85 -5.18 5.97
CA MET A 63 5.42 -5.94 7.10
C MET A 63 4.61 -5.73 8.38
N PHE A 64 4.20 -4.51 8.68
CA PHE A 64 3.32 -4.21 9.80
C PHE A 64 2.00 -4.98 9.68
N SER A 65 1.30 -4.84 8.55
CA SER A 65 0.00 -5.45 8.33
C SER A 65 0.04 -6.98 8.41
N MET A 66 1.04 -7.60 7.79
CA MET A 66 1.10 -9.06 7.70
C MET A 66 1.70 -9.73 8.94
N ASN A 67 2.49 -9.00 9.74
CA ASN A 67 3.08 -9.53 10.97
C ASN A 67 2.21 -9.28 12.21
N THR A 68 1.27 -8.35 12.14
CA THR A 68 0.50 -7.91 13.31
C THR A 68 -0.96 -8.38 13.26
N PHE A 69 -1.51 -8.55 12.06
CA PHE A 69 -2.94 -8.78 11.88
C PHE A 69 -3.25 -9.97 10.96
N GLU A 70 -4.39 -10.60 11.24
CA GLU A 70 -5.04 -11.61 10.38
C GLU A 70 -6.51 -11.22 10.17
N ASN A 71 -7.07 -11.59 9.03
CA ASN A 71 -8.48 -11.34 8.67
C ASN A 71 -8.87 -9.87 8.83
N THR A 72 -7.97 -8.96 8.45
CA THR A 72 -8.10 -7.53 8.72
C THR A 72 -8.08 -6.74 7.43
N ASP A 73 -8.90 -5.69 7.39
CA ASP A 73 -8.96 -4.73 6.31
C ASP A 73 -7.99 -3.57 6.54
N PHE A 74 -7.37 -3.09 5.47
CA PHE A 74 -6.43 -1.97 5.45
C PHE A 74 -6.82 -0.97 4.38
N ILE A 75 -6.45 0.29 4.60
CA ILE A 75 -6.69 1.39 3.67
C ILE A 75 -5.39 1.76 2.96
N VAL A 76 -5.43 1.87 1.63
CA VAL A 76 -4.34 2.38 0.81
C VAL A 76 -4.89 3.53 -0.03
N ALA A 77 -4.46 4.75 0.25
CA ALA A 77 -5.02 5.95 -0.32
C ALA A 77 -4.00 6.76 -1.11
N GLY A 78 -4.45 7.39 -2.18
CA GLY A 78 -3.74 8.39 -2.97
C GLY A 78 -4.69 9.53 -3.35
N LYS A 79 -4.17 10.61 -3.94
CA LYS A 79 -4.98 11.73 -4.40
C LYS A 79 -6.08 11.28 -5.37
N THR A 80 -5.70 10.46 -6.35
CA THR A 80 -6.63 9.82 -7.29
C THR A 80 -6.32 8.33 -7.37
N ILE A 81 -7.33 7.53 -7.75
CA ILE A 81 -7.14 6.08 -7.92
C ILE A 81 -6.10 5.75 -9.00
N SER A 82 -6.04 6.53 -10.08
CA SER A 82 -5.09 6.33 -11.17
C SER A 82 -3.64 6.61 -10.74
N ALA A 83 -3.42 7.69 -9.99
CA ALA A 83 -2.11 8.01 -9.42
C ALA A 83 -1.68 6.94 -8.41
N LEU A 84 -2.59 6.52 -7.53
CA LEU A 84 -2.35 5.46 -6.56
C LEU A 84 -1.93 4.15 -7.24
N LYS A 85 -2.66 3.72 -8.26
CA LYS A 85 -2.34 2.50 -9.01
C LYS A 85 -0.95 2.56 -9.63
N ARG A 86 -0.57 3.68 -10.21
CA ARG A 86 0.74 3.87 -10.84
C ARG A 86 1.88 3.95 -9.82
N ASN A 87 1.70 4.75 -8.78
CA ASN A 87 2.80 5.14 -7.88
C ASN A 87 2.97 4.17 -6.70
N VAL A 88 1.91 3.51 -6.27
CA VAL A 88 1.89 2.65 -5.07
C VAL A 88 1.54 1.22 -5.41
N VAL A 89 0.40 0.98 -6.06
CA VAL A 89 -0.12 -0.39 -6.27
C VAL A 89 0.83 -1.20 -7.14
N ASN A 90 1.31 -0.69 -8.26
CA ASN A 90 2.23 -1.42 -9.12
C ASN A 90 3.54 -1.80 -8.42
N PRO A 91 4.23 -0.89 -7.70
CA PRO A 91 5.37 -1.27 -6.86
C PRO A 91 5.00 -2.25 -5.75
N MET A 92 3.87 -2.06 -5.07
CA MET A 92 3.39 -2.89 -3.98
C MET A 92 3.21 -4.35 -4.41
N LEU A 93 2.58 -4.62 -5.54
CA LEU A 93 2.41 -5.97 -6.09
C LEU A 93 3.76 -6.65 -6.38
N ARG A 94 4.73 -5.89 -6.88
CA ARG A 94 6.08 -6.40 -7.14
C ARG A 94 6.83 -6.72 -5.85
N ILE A 95 6.64 -5.92 -4.81
CA ILE A 95 7.24 -6.12 -3.49
C ILE A 95 6.61 -7.35 -2.82
N ILE A 96 5.30 -7.51 -2.87
CA ILE A 96 4.59 -8.68 -2.35
C ILE A 96 5.14 -9.97 -3.00
N ALA A 97 5.29 -9.95 -4.32
CA ALA A 97 5.87 -11.07 -5.06
C ALA A 97 7.35 -11.33 -4.68
N ALA A 98 8.14 -10.28 -4.45
CA ALA A 98 9.54 -10.38 -4.02
C ALA A 98 9.68 -10.94 -2.59
N PHE A 99 8.69 -10.71 -1.72
CA PHE A 99 8.60 -11.34 -0.39
C PHE A 99 8.18 -12.83 -0.45
N GLY A 100 7.83 -13.33 -1.63
CA GLY A 100 7.33 -14.69 -1.82
C GLY A 100 5.88 -14.87 -1.36
N TRP A 101 5.14 -13.79 -1.16
CA TRP A 101 3.74 -13.83 -0.77
C TRP A 101 2.83 -13.92 -2.00
N SER A 102 1.79 -14.72 -1.90
CA SER A 102 0.73 -14.79 -2.91
C SER A 102 -0.28 -13.66 -2.68
N TYR A 103 -0.78 -13.11 -3.78
CA TYR A 103 -1.82 -12.09 -3.72
C TYR A 103 -2.89 -12.30 -4.79
N ARG A 104 -4.05 -11.72 -4.56
CA ARG A 104 -5.13 -11.60 -5.55
C ARG A 104 -5.51 -10.13 -5.69
N TYR A 105 -5.46 -9.59 -6.89
CA TYR A 105 -5.84 -8.21 -7.18
C TYR A 105 -7.18 -8.15 -7.91
N ASN A 106 -8.21 -7.65 -7.25
CA ASN A 106 -9.50 -7.33 -7.86
C ASN A 106 -9.46 -5.88 -8.39
N ARG A 107 -9.28 -5.76 -9.71
CA ARG A 107 -9.15 -4.45 -10.37
C ARG A 107 -10.48 -3.69 -10.40
N GLY A 108 -11.61 -4.37 -10.55
CA GLY A 108 -12.94 -3.79 -10.56
C GLY A 108 -13.39 -3.33 -9.18
N GLY A 109 -13.09 -4.13 -8.16
CA GLY A 109 -13.40 -3.82 -6.77
C GLY A 109 -12.38 -2.92 -6.07
N ASN A 110 -11.26 -2.60 -6.72
CA ASN A 110 -10.18 -1.79 -6.15
C ASN A 110 -9.67 -2.30 -4.80
N TYR A 111 -9.36 -3.60 -4.73
CA TYR A 111 -8.72 -4.18 -3.54
C TYR A 111 -7.72 -5.28 -3.89
N ILE A 112 -6.78 -5.49 -2.96
CA ILE A 112 -5.76 -6.54 -3.04
C ILE A 112 -5.89 -7.41 -1.79
N THR A 113 -5.98 -8.73 -1.96
CA THR A 113 -5.93 -9.68 -0.85
C THR A 113 -4.56 -10.32 -0.78
N VAL A 114 -3.94 -10.32 0.40
CA VAL A 114 -2.66 -10.96 0.70
C VAL A 114 -2.85 -11.82 1.94
N GLY A 115 -2.70 -13.13 1.82
CA GLY A 115 -3.06 -14.04 2.89
C GLY A 115 -4.55 -13.89 3.24
N THR A 116 -4.85 -13.58 4.50
CA THR A 116 -6.21 -13.34 5.01
C THR A 116 -6.56 -11.84 5.09
N ASN A 117 -5.60 -10.94 4.81
CA ASN A 117 -5.80 -9.50 4.90
C ASN A 117 -6.20 -8.88 3.57
N THR A 118 -7.02 -7.84 3.60
CA THR A 118 -7.48 -7.11 2.41
C THR A 118 -7.06 -5.65 2.46
N PHE A 119 -6.50 -5.17 1.37
CA PHE A 119 -6.03 -3.79 1.20
C PHE A 119 -6.94 -3.08 0.20
N TYR A 120 -7.79 -2.19 0.68
CA TYR A 120 -8.73 -1.41 -0.13
C TYR A 120 -8.08 -0.13 -0.65
N LEU A 121 -8.26 0.15 -1.94
CA LEU A 121 -7.61 1.23 -2.66
C LEU A 121 -8.56 2.41 -2.85
N PHE A 122 -8.17 3.59 -2.39
CA PHE A 122 -8.99 4.80 -2.44
C PHE A 122 -8.31 5.94 -3.17
N GLY A 123 -9.08 6.62 -4.03
CA GLY A 123 -8.72 7.95 -4.53
C GLY A 123 -9.42 9.02 -3.68
N ALA A 124 -8.68 9.81 -2.95
CA ALA A 124 -9.22 10.78 -1.98
C ALA A 124 -10.10 11.88 -2.61
N SER A 125 -9.97 12.13 -3.92
CA SER A 125 -10.80 13.09 -4.66
C SER A 125 -12.17 12.55 -5.06
N SER A 126 -12.48 11.28 -4.81
CA SER A 126 -13.75 10.65 -5.16
C SER A 126 -14.72 10.69 -3.98
N GLU A 127 -15.92 11.27 -4.18
CA GLU A 127 -16.99 11.27 -3.18
C GLU A 127 -17.43 9.84 -2.84
N ALA A 128 -17.58 8.97 -3.85
CA ALA A 128 -17.91 7.56 -3.65
C ALA A 128 -16.89 6.82 -2.79
N ALA A 129 -15.59 7.19 -2.87
CA ALA A 129 -14.55 6.63 -2.02
C ALA A 129 -14.73 7.02 -0.56
N GLN A 130 -15.18 8.25 -0.30
CA GLN A 130 -15.45 8.72 1.06
C GLN A 130 -16.63 7.97 1.69
N ASP A 131 -17.69 7.69 0.92
CA ASP A 131 -18.85 6.93 1.41
C ASP A 131 -18.46 5.50 1.82
N VAL A 132 -17.67 4.82 0.99
CA VAL A 132 -17.17 3.48 1.33
C VAL A 132 -16.28 3.51 2.57
N LEU A 133 -15.41 4.52 2.67
CA LEU A 133 -14.51 4.69 3.82
C LEU A 133 -15.28 4.86 5.14
N GLN A 134 -16.43 5.54 5.12
CA GLN A 134 -17.27 5.73 6.32
C GLN A 134 -17.74 4.42 6.95
N GLY A 135 -17.97 3.40 6.16
CA GLY A 135 -18.44 2.07 6.60
C GLY A 135 -17.33 1.12 7.06
N MET A 136 -16.06 1.51 6.96
CA MET A 136 -14.93 0.62 7.23
C MET A 136 -14.43 0.71 8.67
N THR A 137 -13.87 -0.41 9.13
CA THR A 137 -12.94 -0.49 10.26
C THR A 137 -11.66 -1.11 9.75
N ALA A 138 -10.52 -0.49 10.00
CA ALA A 138 -9.24 -0.91 9.46
C ALA A 138 -8.17 -1.10 10.54
N GLY A 139 -7.25 -2.03 10.31
CA GLY A 139 -6.07 -2.23 11.15
C GLY A 139 -4.99 -1.17 10.93
N GLY A 140 -5.09 -0.41 9.86
CA GLY A 140 -4.17 0.66 9.53
C GLY A 140 -4.40 1.24 8.15
N ALA A 141 -3.72 2.35 7.87
CA ALA A 141 -3.82 3.05 6.60
C ALA A 141 -2.46 3.50 6.08
N PHE A 142 -2.32 3.47 4.77
CA PHE A 142 -1.20 4.04 4.01
C PHE A 142 -1.73 5.18 3.14
N ALA A 143 -1.12 6.35 3.22
CA ALA A 143 -1.47 7.49 2.38
C ALA A 143 -0.24 7.99 1.61
N ASP A 144 -0.31 7.94 0.28
CA ASP A 144 0.71 8.50 -0.59
C ASP A 144 0.39 9.95 -0.92
N GLU A 145 1.37 10.84 -0.72
CA GLU A 145 1.21 12.29 -0.91
C GLU A 145 0.01 12.88 -0.14
N ALA A 146 -0.08 12.55 1.16
CA ALA A 146 -1.20 12.95 2.02
C ALA A 146 -1.47 14.48 2.01
N ALA A 147 -0.43 15.32 1.82
CA ALA A 147 -0.58 16.76 1.71
C ALA A 147 -1.45 17.23 0.52
N LEU A 148 -1.65 16.38 -0.49
CA LEU A 148 -2.49 16.65 -1.65
C LEU A 148 -3.93 16.15 -1.50
N MET A 149 -4.25 15.51 -0.39
CA MET A 149 -5.59 14.98 -0.12
C MET A 149 -6.44 16.00 0.65
N PRO A 150 -7.77 15.97 0.48
CA PRO A 150 -8.67 16.77 1.33
C PRO A 150 -8.47 16.41 2.81
N LYS A 151 -8.44 17.44 3.67
CA LYS A 151 -8.27 17.25 5.12
C LYS A 151 -9.35 16.33 5.70
N SER A 152 -10.61 16.50 5.26
CA SER A 152 -11.73 15.67 5.68
C SER A 152 -11.52 14.18 5.38
N PHE A 153 -10.92 13.86 4.23
CA PHE A 153 -10.59 12.48 3.88
C PHE A 153 -9.54 11.91 4.82
N ILE A 154 -8.48 12.65 5.12
CA ILE A 154 -7.41 12.23 6.03
C ILE A 154 -7.96 11.99 7.45
N GLU A 155 -8.75 12.92 7.97
CA GLU A 155 -9.37 12.80 9.31
C GLU A 155 -10.27 11.56 9.38
N GLN A 156 -11.08 11.34 8.35
CA GLN A 156 -11.95 10.18 8.27
C GLN A 156 -11.15 8.88 8.19
N MET A 157 -10.10 8.84 7.35
CA MET A 157 -9.22 7.67 7.21
C MET A 157 -8.56 7.31 8.53
N ILE A 158 -8.03 8.29 9.27
CA ILE A 158 -7.41 8.08 10.59
C ILE A 158 -8.46 7.55 11.58
N GLY A 159 -9.66 8.10 11.59
CA GLY A 159 -10.75 7.68 12.46
C GLY A 159 -11.23 6.25 12.21
N ARG A 160 -10.91 5.64 11.07
CA ARG A 160 -11.24 4.23 10.77
C ARG A 160 -10.18 3.24 11.21
N CYS A 161 -8.98 3.71 11.54
CA CYS A 161 -7.90 2.87 12.07
C CYS A 161 -8.09 2.68 13.59
N SER A 162 -8.91 1.71 13.95
CA SER A 162 -9.35 1.51 15.36
C SER A 162 -9.24 0.06 15.86
N LEU A 163 -8.41 -0.76 15.19
CA LEU A 163 -8.10 -2.13 15.60
C LEU A 163 -6.77 -2.22 16.37
#